data_9f5605031cbcc091d7293d4a64a02789
#
_entry.id   9f5605031cbcc091d7293d4a64a02789
#
_cell.length_a   1.000
_cell.length_b   1.000
_cell.length_c   1.000
_cell.angle_alpha   90.00
_cell.angle_beta   90.00
_cell.angle_gamma   90.00
#
_symmetry.space_group_name_H-M   'P 1'
#
loop_
_entity.id
_entity.type
_entity.pdbx_description
1 polymer ?
#
loop_
_entity_poly.entity_id
_entity_poly.type
_entity_poly.pdbx_seq_one_letter_code
_entity_poly.pdbx_strand_id
1 'polypeptide(L)'
;MGAGVSSWRLAGEVARRGALGVVSGTGLDTIFARRLGLGDLEGNIRRALDHFPNRAMARRVLDRFFVPGGKQPGEKFRPVEMFSIEPPARLVEVGIVANFVEVFLAKEGHDGPVGVNFLEKIQLPALASLYGALLAGVGYVIMGAGIPREIPGVLDRLARHESASLKIDVLGASAEDSFRMEFDPLSVMGWTKGECPELRRPKFLGIVSGATLALTLARKSTGRVDGFIVEGPTAGGHNAPPRGPRNLSSSGEPIYGRKDEIDIEEIRKIGLPFWLAGGWGSREKLAEARSRHGAVGIQVGTAFAFCHESGLDESIKKEVLERVASGTVSVLTDPDASPTSFPFKVASLPDTLSESETYLARTRRCDLGYLRKAYRKEDGSVGYRCAAEPESIYVAKGGEIEDTAGRKCLCNALLANIGLGQVVESGAVELPLVTAGDDLSSLARFFQGDRRDYSAADVLGELLG
;
A
#
# COMPACT_ATOMS: atom_id res chain seq x y z
N MET A 1 -0.27 -3.13 -4.37
CA MET A 1 0.60 -2.01 -4.81
C MET A 1 1.74 -1.88 -3.82
N GLY A 2 2.98 -1.79 -4.31
CA GLY A 2 4.16 -1.55 -3.45
C GLY A 2 4.17 -0.13 -2.89
N ALA A 3 4.69 0.07 -1.67
CA ALA A 3 4.82 1.39 -1.07
C ALA A 3 5.60 2.35 -1.98
N GLY A 4 5.03 3.49 -2.33
CA GLY A 4 5.64 4.50 -3.18
C GLY A 4 5.88 4.14 -4.66
N VAL A 5 5.61 2.89 -5.07
CA VAL A 5 5.75 2.45 -6.47
C VAL A 5 4.72 3.16 -7.34
N SER A 6 3.43 3.12 -6.97
CA SER A 6 2.45 4.02 -7.56
C SER A 6 2.45 5.33 -6.77
N SER A 7 3.37 6.20 -7.15
CA SER A 7 3.52 7.54 -6.59
C SER A 7 2.54 8.53 -7.23
N TRP A 8 2.52 9.75 -6.73
CA TRP A 8 1.74 10.83 -7.33
C TRP A 8 2.06 11.05 -8.82
N ARG A 9 3.31 10.83 -9.25
CA ARG A 9 3.74 10.98 -10.66
C ARG A 9 3.01 9.97 -11.55
N LEU A 10 3.08 8.70 -11.19
CA LEU A 10 2.39 7.65 -11.95
C LEU A 10 0.87 7.81 -11.89
N ALA A 11 0.31 8.03 -10.71
CA ALA A 11 -1.14 8.21 -10.55
C ALA A 11 -1.66 9.42 -11.34
N GLY A 12 -0.95 10.54 -11.32
CA GLY A 12 -1.30 11.74 -12.08
C GLY A 12 -1.21 11.52 -13.59
N GLU A 13 -0.18 10.82 -14.08
CA GLU A 13 -0.03 10.52 -15.51
C GLU A 13 -1.18 9.62 -16.02
N VAL A 14 -1.54 8.60 -15.26
CA VAL A 14 -2.69 7.73 -15.58
C VAL A 14 -4.00 8.53 -15.55
N ALA A 15 -4.17 9.40 -14.57
CA ALA A 15 -5.39 10.20 -14.41
C ALA A 15 -5.56 11.24 -15.52
N ARG A 16 -4.49 11.92 -15.96
CA ARG A 16 -4.50 12.84 -17.12
C ARG A 16 -4.97 12.18 -18.41
N ARG A 17 -4.77 10.87 -18.53
CA ARG A 17 -5.22 10.07 -19.70
C ARG A 17 -6.62 9.48 -19.52
N GLY A 18 -7.38 9.90 -18.50
CA GLY A 18 -8.77 9.53 -18.31
C GLY A 18 -9.00 8.19 -17.60
N ALA A 19 -7.95 7.47 -17.21
CA ALA A 19 -8.07 6.28 -16.37
C ALA A 19 -7.95 6.63 -14.88
N LEU A 20 -8.39 5.72 -13.99
CA LEU A 20 -8.25 5.93 -12.53
C LEU A 20 -6.79 5.73 -12.11
N GLY A 21 -6.10 6.84 -11.85
CA GLY A 21 -4.78 6.83 -11.26
C GLY A 21 -4.85 6.60 -9.75
N VAL A 22 -4.13 5.60 -9.23
CA VAL A 22 -4.24 5.21 -7.82
C VAL A 22 -2.91 5.34 -7.11
N VAL A 23 -2.85 6.22 -6.12
CA VAL A 23 -1.69 6.39 -5.25
C VAL A 23 -1.58 5.21 -4.26
N SER A 24 -0.37 4.72 -4.01
CA SER A 24 -0.11 3.79 -2.90
C SER A 24 -0.09 4.55 -1.57
N GLY A 25 -1.11 4.34 -0.73
CA GLY A 25 -1.25 5.01 0.57
C GLY A 25 -0.38 4.45 1.70
N THR A 26 0.36 3.36 1.43
CA THR A 26 1.15 2.67 2.45
C THR A 26 2.45 3.41 2.75
N GLY A 27 2.68 3.78 4.03
CA GLY A 27 3.92 4.36 4.50
C GLY A 27 4.21 5.76 3.97
N LEU A 28 3.18 6.51 3.56
CA LEU A 28 3.34 7.86 3.01
C LEU A 28 3.97 8.84 3.98
N ASP A 29 3.75 8.72 5.27
CA ASP A 29 4.40 9.49 6.33
C ASP A 29 5.92 9.35 6.30
N THR A 30 6.44 8.12 6.22
CA THR A 30 7.89 7.88 6.10
C THR A 30 8.42 8.27 4.71
N ILE A 31 7.70 7.98 3.63
CA ILE A 31 8.07 8.38 2.26
C ILE A 31 8.21 9.90 2.17
N PHE A 32 7.23 10.62 2.67
CA PHE A 32 7.21 12.08 2.75
C PHE A 32 8.40 12.63 3.54
N ALA A 33 8.61 12.11 4.77
CA ALA A 33 9.71 12.53 5.63
C ALA A 33 11.09 12.29 4.97
N ARG A 34 11.28 11.12 4.32
CA ARG A 34 12.54 10.80 3.65
C ARG A 34 12.76 11.63 2.38
N ARG A 35 11.73 11.92 1.60
CA ARG A 35 11.82 12.84 0.45
C ARG A 35 12.18 14.26 0.87
N LEU A 36 11.64 14.77 1.98
CA LEU A 36 12.06 16.03 2.59
C LEU A 36 13.51 15.97 3.08
N GLY A 37 13.92 14.83 3.67
CA GLY A 37 15.30 14.59 4.05
C GLY A 37 16.28 14.56 2.86
N LEU A 38 15.82 14.22 1.66
CA LEU A 38 16.57 14.33 0.40
C LEU A 38 16.52 15.75 -0.21
N GLY A 39 15.88 16.71 0.46
CA GLY A 39 15.91 18.12 0.12
C GLY A 39 14.77 18.62 -0.75
N ASP A 40 13.82 17.75 -1.17
CA ASP A 40 12.71 18.15 -2.05
C ASP A 40 13.20 19.09 -3.19
N LEU A 41 14.23 18.64 -3.93
CA LEU A 41 15.01 19.49 -4.84
C LEU A 41 14.15 20.20 -5.91
N GLU A 42 13.12 19.53 -6.40
CA GLU A 42 12.16 20.11 -7.35
C GLU A 42 11.10 21.01 -6.67
N GLY A 43 11.05 21.03 -5.34
CA GLY A 43 10.10 21.83 -4.57
C GLY A 43 8.65 21.34 -4.60
N ASN A 44 8.40 20.11 -5.08
CA ASN A 44 7.05 19.58 -5.26
C ASN A 44 6.30 19.46 -3.93
N ILE A 45 6.96 18.92 -2.90
CA ILE A 45 6.35 18.77 -1.57
C ILE A 45 6.05 20.14 -0.97
N ARG A 46 7.01 21.09 -1.03
CA ARG A 46 6.82 22.45 -0.49
C ARG A 46 5.69 23.17 -1.20
N ARG A 47 5.60 23.04 -2.54
CA ARG A 47 4.48 23.59 -3.33
C ARG A 47 3.13 23.00 -2.86
N ALA A 48 3.03 21.69 -2.66
CA ALA A 48 1.82 21.07 -2.15
C ALA A 48 1.47 21.53 -0.72
N LEU A 49 2.47 21.70 0.14
CA LEU A 49 2.28 22.24 1.50
C LEU A 49 1.73 23.67 1.49
N ASP A 50 2.03 24.45 0.45
CA ASP A 50 1.44 25.79 0.26
C ASP A 50 -0.07 25.76 0.00
N HIS A 51 -0.62 24.62 -0.33
CA HIS A 51 -2.07 24.40 -0.50
C HIS A 51 -2.72 23.66 0.69
N PHE A 52 -1.94 23.22 1.67
CA PHE A 52 -2.49 22.56 2.84
C PHE A 52 -3.29 23.54 3.71
N PRO A 53 -4.54 23.19 4.12
CA PRO A 53 -5.43 24.18 4.72
C PRO A 53 -5.00 24.68 6.11
N ASN A 54 -4.20 23.94 6.87
CA ASN A 54 -3.60 24.41 8.14
C ASN A 54 -2.11 24.74 7.95
N ARG A 55 -1.81 26.00 7.68
CA ARG A 55 -0.44 26.49 7.43
C ARG A 55 0.52 26.24 8.59
N ALA A 56 0.04 26.39 9.83
CA ALA A 56 0.87 26.17 11.01
C ALA A 56 1.26 24.70 11.15
N MET A 57 0.34 23.76 10.91
CA MET A 57 0.64 22.34 10.89
C MET A 57 1.63 21.99 9.75
N ALA A 58 1.38 22.47 8.54
CA ALA A 58 2.28 22.26 7.41
C ALA A 58 3.72 22.71 7.72
N ARG A 59 3.86 23.89 8.37
CA ARG A 59 5.15 24.44 8.77
C ARG A 59 5.85 23.58 9.82
N ARG A 60 5.15 23.16 10.89
CA ARG A 60 5.73 22.26 11.92
C ARG A 60 6.25 20.97 11.33
N VAL A 61 5.49 20.37 10.41
CA VAL A 61 5.87 19.12 9.75
C VAL A 61 7.06 19.33 8.81
N LEU A 62 7.06 20.42 8.03
CA LEU A 62 8.18 20.79 7.16
C LEU A 62 9.47 20.99 7.96
N ASP A 63 9.44 21.82 9.00
CA ASP A 63 10.62 22.16 9.83
C ASP A 63 11.22 20.91 10.50
N ARG A 64 10.40 19.90 10.77
CA ARG A 64 10.84 18.64 11.39
C ARG A 64 11.68 17.78 10.44
N PHE A 65 11.37 17.71 9.17
CA PHE A 65 11.96 16.72 8.25
C PHE A 65 12.75 17.32 7.10
N PHE A 66 12.50 18.57 6.74
CA PHE A 66 13.19 19.20 5.62
C PHE A 66 14.67 19.45 5.91
N VAL A 67 15.51 19.05 4.97
CA VAL A 67 16.95 19.31 4.97
C VAL A 67 17.27 20.09 3.70
N PRO A 68 17.58 21.39 3.79
CA PRO A 68 17.97 22.18 2.64
C PRO A 68 19.17 21.56 1.90
N GLY A 69 19.02 21.31 0.59
CA GLY A 69 20.04 20.65 -0.21
C GLY A 69 20.15 19.14 -0.03
N GLY A 70 19.36 18.55 0.88
CA GLY A 70 19.36 17.13 1.17
C GLY A 70 20.37 16.70 2.24
N LYS A 71 20.12 15.55 2.87
CA LYS A 71 21.06 14.93 3.81
C LYS A 71 22.35 14.50 3.10
N GLN A 72 23.45 14.42 3.84
CA GLN A 72 24.72 13.93 3.29
C GLN A 72 24.64 12.43 2.95
N PRO A 73 25.39 11.96 1.94
CA PRO A 73 25.56 10.53 1.69
C PRO A 73 26.02 9.81 2.96
N GLY A 74 25.42 8.64 3.25
CA GLY A 74 25.74 7.87 4.47
C GLY A 74 25.06 8.34 5.75
N GLU A 75 24.44 9.53 5.79
CA GLU A 75 23.62 9.93 6.94
C GLU A 75 22.31 9.15 6.99
N LYS A 76 21.82 8.89 8.22
CA LYS A 76 20.50 8.28 8.44
C LYS A 76 19.39 9.28 8.17
N PHE A 77 18.27 8.81 7.62
CA PHE A 77 17.04 9.61 7.60
C PHE A 77 16.53 9.85 9.02
N ARG A 78 15.96 11.02 9.25
CA ARG A 78 15.24 11.32 10.50
C ARG A 78 14.07 10.34 10.65
N PRO A 79 13.93 9.65 11.80
CA PRO A 79 12.88 8.67 12.00
C PRO A 79 11.50 9.34 12.10
N VAL A 80 10.50 8.68 11.53
CA VAL A 80 9.10 8.88 11.86
C VAL A 80 8.75 7.91 12.99
N GLU A 81 8.04 8.38 14.00
CA GLU A 81 7.60 7.54 15.11
C GLU A 81 6.63 6.46 14.63
N MET A 82 6.60 5.33 15.32
CA MET A 82 5.65 4.28 15.02
C MET A 82 4.28 4.59 15.62
N PHE A 83 3.22 4.44 14.83
CA PHE A 83 1.85 4.61 15.32
C PHE A 83 1.51 3.60 16.43
N SER A 84 0.69 4.05 17.37
CA SER A 84 0.04 3.27 18.43
C SER A 84 -1.46 3.56 18.42
N ILE A 85 -2.24 2.90 19.28
CA ILE A 85 -3.67 3.20 19.44
C ILE A 85 -3.89 4.65 19.85
N GLU A 86 -3.01 5.19 20.67
CA GLU A 86 -2.99 6.59 21.08
C GLU A 86 -1.71 7.25 20.53
N PRO A 87 -1.69 7.69 19.27
CA PRO A 87 -0.52 8.30 18.68
C PRO A 87 -0.37 9.75 19.16
N PRO A 88 0.87 10.25 19.37
CA PRO A 88 1.08 11.65 19.71
C PRO A 88 0.61 12.57 18.56
N ALA A 89 0.10 13.74 18.90
CA ALA A 89 -0.47 14.70 17.93
C ALA A 89 0.48 15.00 16.75
N ARG A 90 1.77 15.17 17.03
CA ARG A 90 2.80 15.40 16.00
C ARG A 90 2.92 14.27 14.96
N LEU A 91 2.57 13.02 15.32
CA LEU A 91 2.58 11.90 14.42
C LEU A 91 1.31 11.87 13.56
N VAL A 92 0.18 12.19 14.17
CA VAL A 92 -1.11 12.38 13.47
C VAL A 92 -0.97 13.48 12.40
N GLU A 93 -0.35 14.61 12.75
CA GLU A 93 -0.06 15.71 11.81
C GLU A 93 0.73 15.22 10.58
N VAL A 94 1.79 14.46 10.80
CA VAL A 94 2.60 13.89 9.70
C VAL A 94 1.76 12.96 8.82
N GLY A 95 0.95 12.09 9.43
CA GLY A 95 0.05 11.19 8.69
C GLY A 95 -0.93 11.93 7.80
N ILE A 96 -1.57 13.00 8.30
CA ILE A 96 -2.51 13.84 7.53
C ILE A 96 -1.78 14.55 6.40
N VAL A 97 -0.70 15.27 6.72
CA VAL A 97 0.03 16.10 5.76
C VAL A 97 0.64 15.27 4.63
N ALA A 98 1.23 14.12 4.94
CA ALA A 98 1.85 13.25 3.94
C ALA A 98 0.84 12.70 2.93
N ASN A 99 -0.34 12.26 3.41
CA ASN A 99 -1.39 11.76 2.53
C ASN A 99 -2.05 12.89 1.71
N PHE A 100 -2.20 14.07 2.30
CA PHE A 100 -2.62 15.25 1.55
C PHE A 100 -1.67 15.55 0.40
N VAL A 101 -0.38 15.67 0.68
CA VAL A 101 0.64 16.03 -0.32
C VAL A 101 0.67 15.05 -1.50
N GLU A 102 0.68 13.75 -1.23
CA GLU A 102 0.76 12.75 -2.28
C GLU A 102 -0.49 12.76 -3.18
N VAL A 103 -1.68 12.90 -2.60
CA VAL A 103 -2.93 12.98 -3.36
C VAL A 103 -3.08 14.32 -4.08
N PHE A 104 -2.69 15.43 -3.44
CA PHE A 104 -2.72 16.77 -4.06
C PHE A 104 -1.86 16.80 -5.32
N LEU A 105 -0.61 16.36 -5.23
CA LEU A 105 0.31 16.30 -6.38
C LEU A 105 -0.22 15.37 -7.49
N ALA A 106 -0.85 14.25 -7.11
CA ALA A 106 -1.45 13.35 -8.09
C ALA A 106 -2.62 13.98 -8.86
N LYS A 107 -3.29 14.98 -8.27
CA LYS A 107 -4.44 15.70 -8.87
C LYS A 107 -4.06 17.01 -9.52
N GLU A 108 -2.83 17.49 -9.33
CA GLU A 108 -2.42 18.80 -9.79
C GLU A 108 -2.44 18.91 -11.32
N GLY A 109 -3.12 19.95 -11.82
CA GLY A 109 -3.09 20.30 -13.25
C GLY A 109 -4.00 19.45 -14.15
N HIS A 110 -4.97 18.70 -13.59
CA HIS A 110 -5.96 17.95 -14.36
C HIS A 110 -7.21 17.60 -13.54
N ASP A 111 -8.31 17.26 -14.23
CA ASP A 111 -9.57 16.83 -13.63
C ASP A 111 -9.79 15.31 -13.68
N GLY A 112 -8.77 14.53 -14.06
CA GLY A 112 -8.84 13.08 -14.15
C GLY A 112 -9.05 12.41 -12.79
N PRO A 113 -9.60 11.19 -12.75
CA PRO A 113 -9.93 10.52 -11.49
C PRO A 113 -8.68 10.01 -10.76
N VAL A 114 -8.54 10.39 -9.48
CA VAL A 114 -7.47 9.93 -8.60
C VAL A 114 -8.03 9.18 -7.40
N GLY A 115 -7.44 8.05 -7.08
CA GLY A 115 -7.72 7.25 -5.91
C GLY A 115 -6.49 7.03 -5.04
N VAL A 116 -6.70 6.43 -3.87
CA VAL A 116 -5.65 5.98 -2.98
C VAL A 116 -5.95 4.56 -2.51
N ASN A 117 -4.92 3.71 -2.46
CA ASN A 117 -5.04 2.32 -1.99
C ASN A 117 -4.37 2.18 -0.62
N PHE A 118 -5.11 1.64 0.35
CA PHE A 118 -4.61 1.29 1.68
C PHE A 118 -4.70 -0.22 1.94
N LEU A 119 -3.98 -0.66 2.96
CA LEU A 119 -4.03 -2.02 3.47
C LEU A 119 -4.79 -2.03 4.80
N GLU A 120 -5.84 -2.81 4.90
CA GLU A 120 -6.64 -2.93 6.13
C GLU A 120 -5.79 -3.37 7.34
N LYS A 121 -4.81 -4.24 7.13
CA LYS A 121 -3.89 -4.67 8.19
C LYS A 121 -2.98 -3.57 8.75
N ILE A 122 -2.90 -2.43 8.10
CA ILE A 122 -2.19 -1.24 8.59
C ILE A 122 -3.23 -0.28 9.19
N GLN A 123 -3.83 -0.67 10.32
CA GLN A 123 -4.95 0.04 10.93
C GLN A 123 -4.54 1.34 11.63
N LEU A 124 -3.39 1.34 12.31
CA LEU A 124 -2.99 2.42 13.21
C LEU A 124 -2.84 3.81 12.54
N PRO A 125 -2.29 3.98 11.33
CA PRO A 125 -2.28 5.27 10.65
C PRO A 125 -3.57 5.59 9.87
N ALA A 126 -4.54 4.66 9.79
CA ALA A 126 -5.63 4.74 8.82
C ALA A 126 -6.48 6.02 8.92
N LEU A 127 -6.90 6.43 10.13
CA LEU A 127 -7.77 7.59 10.31
C LEU A 127 -7.10 8.89 9.84
N ALA A 128 -5.85 9.13 10.24
CA ALA A 128 -5.05 10.28 9.82
C ALA A 128 -4.81 10.26 8.29
N SER A 129 -4.46 9.08 7.75
CA SER A 129 -4.19 8.90 6.32
C SER A 129 -5.42 9.16 5.46
N LEU A 130 -6.57 8.60 5.84
CA LEU A 130 -7.84 8.81 5.16
C LEU A 130 -8.23 10.30 5.18
N TYR A 131 -8.10 10.96 6.33
CA TYR A 131 -8.46 12.37 6.44
C TYR A 131 -7.56 13.27 5.59
N GLY A 132 -6.24 13.03 5.57
CA GLY A 132 -5.31 13.74 4.69
C GLY A 132 -5.66 13.58 3.20
N ALA A 133 -6.00 12.37 2.77
CA ALA A 133 -6.44 12.10 1.41
C ALA A 133 -7.77 12.81 1.07
N LEU A 134 -8.73 12.86 2.02
CA LEU A 134 -9.99 13.59 1.85
C LEU A 134 -9.76 15.10 1.70
N LEU A 135 -8.90 15.70 2.50
CA LEU A 135 -8.54 17.12 2.40
C LEU A 135 -7.96 17.49 1.03
N ALA A 136 -7.25 16.56 0.38
CA ALA A 136 -6.77 16.72 -1.01
C ALA A 136 -7.85 16.41 -2.07
N GLY A 137 -9.05 16.04 -1.66
CA GLY A 137 -10.18 15.76 -2.55
C GLY A 137 -10.01 14.47 -3.35
N VAL A 138 -9.52 13.39 -2.73
CA VAL A 138 -9.42 12.06 -3.36
C VAL A 138 -10.81 11.58 -3.82
N GLY A 139 -10.89 11.00 -5.02
CA GLY A 139 -12.17 10.52 -5.58
C GLY A 139 -12.51 9.08 -5.20
N TYR A 140 -11.50 8.26 -4.93
CA TYR A 140 -11.65 6.84 -4.62
C TYR A 140 -10.74 6.41 -3.48
N VAL A 141 -11.25 5.61 -2.55
CA VAL A 141 -10.48 4.88 -1.55
C VAL A 141 -10.63 3.39 -1.85
N ILE A 142 -9.51 2.72 -2.05
CA ILE A 142 -9.44 1.29 -2.33
C ILE A 142 -8.76 0.63 -1.13
N MET A 143 -9.33 -0.46 -0.61
CA MET A 143 -8.75 -1.14 0.55
C MET A 143 -8.94 -2.66 0.49
N GLY A 144 -7.88 -3.39 0.80
CA GLY A 144 -7.84 -4.84 0.87
C GLY A 144 -6.87 -5.35 1.93
N ALA A 145 -6.44 -6.59 1.80
CA ALA A 145 -5.60 -7.31 2.77
C ALA A 145 -6.23 -7.38 4.17
N GLY A 146 -7.54 -7.64 4.23
CA GLY A 146 -8.37 -7.73 5.42
C GLY A 146 -9.85 -7.52 5.09
N ILE A 147 -10.66 -7.21 6.10
CA ILE A 147 -12.11 -6.99 5.96
C ILE A 147 -12.48 -5.57 6.43
N PRO A 148 -12.34 -4.54 5.58
CA PRO A 148 -12.47 -3.13 5.96
C PRO A 148 -13.94 -2.68 6.16
N ARG A 149 -14.66 -3.35 7.06
CA ARG A 149 -16.11 -3.13 7.28
C ARG A 149 -16.45 -1.77 7.87
N GLU A 150 -15.57 -1.19 8.68
CA GLU A 150 -15.83 0.10 9.33
C GLU A 150 -15.40 1.29 8.45
N ILE A 151 -14.54 1.08 7.47
CA ILE A 151 -13.97 2.17 6.65
C ILE A 151 -15.02 2.97 5.87
N PRO A 152 -16.05 2.37 5.24
CA PRO A 152 -17.10 3.16 4.58
C PRO A 152 -17.77 4.16 5.51
N GLY A 153 -18.13 3.76 6.74
CA GLY A 153 -18.72 4.65 7.74
C GLY A 153 -17.73 5.69 8.30
N VAL A 154 -16.45 5.32 8.41
CA VAL A 154 -15.38 6.28 8.74
C VAL A 154 -15.31 7.38 7.67
N LEU A 155 -15.33 7.01 6.38
CA LEU A 155 -15.32 7.98 5.26
C LEU A 155 -16.55 8.89 5.30
N ASP A 156 -17.73 8.35 5.61
CA ASP A 156 -18.97 9.13 5.74
C ASP A 156 -18.85 10.20 6.84
N ARG A 157 -18.22 9.87 7.98
CA ARG A 157 -18.02 10.81 9.10
C ARG A 157 -16.94 11.83 8.81
N LEU A 158 -15.77 11.37 8.35
CA LEU A 158 -14.63 12.25 8.03
C LEU A 158 -14.98 13.29 6.95
N ALA A 159 -15.78 12.90 5.96
CA ALA A 159 -16.26 13.83 4.92
C ALA A 159 -17.17 14.95 5.48
N ARG A 160 -17.75 14.78 6.67
CA ARG A 160 -18.53 15.80 7.38
C ARG A 160 -17.77 16.44 8.53
N HIS A 161 -16.47 16.20 8.63
CA HIS A 161 -15.63 16.63 9.76
C HIS A 161 -16.14 16.17 11.13
N GLU A 162 -16.82 15.03 11.17
CA GLU A 162 -17.29 14.41 12.40
C GLU A 162 -16.23 13.47 12.97
N SER A 163 -16.18 13.38 14.30
CA SER A 163 -15.31 12.42 14.98
C SER A 163 -15.57 11.00 14.50
N ALA A 164 -14.53 10.26 14.21
CA ALA A 164 -14.57 8.89 13.73
C ALA A 164 -13.74 7.98 14.61
N SER A 165 -14.15 6.72 14.72
CA SER A 165 -13.37 5.72 15.45
C SER A 165 -13.20 4.46 14.60
N LEU A 166 -12.11 3.73 14.85
CA LEU A 166 -11.79 2.48 14.16
C LEU A 166 -11.43 1.42 15.20
N LYS A 167 -12.08 0.25 15.12
CA LYS A 167 -11.72 -0.90 15.94
C LYS A 167 -10.35 -1.43 15.50
N ILE A 168 -9.48 -1.70 16.46
CA ILE A 168 -8.15 -2.25 16.24
C ILE A 168 -8.16 -3.73 16.60
N ASP A 169 -7.62 -4.56 15.72
CA ASP A 169 -7.44 -5.98 15.96
C ASP A 169 -6.29 -6.19 16.94
N VAL A 170 -6.61 -6.71 18.14
CA VAL A 170 -5.64 -6.96 19.21
C VAL A 170 -5.63 -8.45 19.52
N LEU A 171 -4.49 -9.12 19.33
CA LEU A 171 -4.33 -10.53 19.66
C LEU A 171 -4.52 -10.75 21.17
N GLY A 172 -5.27 -11.78 21.55
CA GLY A 172 -5.54 -12.08 22.95
C GLY A 172 -6.57 -11.14 23.60
N ALA A 173 -7.25 -10.28 22.82
CA ALA A 173 -8.38 -9.51 23.32
C ALA A 173 -9.55 -10.45 23.65
N SER A 174 -10.22 -10.20 24.78
CA SER A 174 -11.45 -10.87 25.19
C SER A 174 -12.67 -10.27 24.48
N ALA A 175 -13.84 -10.89 24.64
CA ALA A 175 -15.09 -10.34 24.11
C ALA A 175 -15.50 -9.00 24.77
N GLU A 176 -15.00 -8.73 25.98
CA GLU A 176 -15.28 -7.53 26.77
C GLU A 176 -14.34 -6.37 26.40
N ASP A 177 -13.19 -6.67 25.79
CA ASP A 177 -12.22 -5.66 25.40
C ASP A 177 -12.71 -4.89 24.16
N SER A 178 -12.59 -3.57 24.17
CA SER A 178 -12.90 -2.70 23.04
C SER A 178 -11.74 -1.75 22.77
N PHE A 179 -10.80 -2.21 21.95
CA PHE A 179 -9.66 -1.38 21.53
C PHE A 179 -10.05 -0.58 20.28
N ARG A 180 -10.18 0.73 20.44
CA ARG A 180 -10.54 1.64 19.34
C ARG A 180 -9.57 2.80 19.26
N MET A 181 -9.28 3.24 18.06
CA MET A 181 -8.65 4.55 17.82
C MET A 181 -9.76 5.57 17.62
N GLU A 182 -9.58 6.73 18.22
CA GLU A 182 -10.46 7.87 18.05
C GLU A 182 -9.75 8.97 17.23
N PHE A 183 -10.49 9.67 16.41
CA PHE A 183 -9.99 10.77 15.62
C PHE A 183 -11.06 11.85 15.48
N ASP A 184 -10.74 13.05 15.95
CA ASP A 184 -11.58 14.24 15.83
C ASP A 184 -10.95 15.24 14.87
N PRO A 185 -11.47 15.35 13.63
CA PRO A 185 -10.93 16.27 12.64
C PRO A 185 -10.85 17.72 13.09
N LEU A 186 -11.88 18.22 13.80
CA LEU A 186 -11.93 19.60 14.26
C LEU A 186 -10.85 19.90 15.28
N SER A 187 -10.74 19.04 16.27
CA SER A 187 -9.72 19.16 17.33
C SER A 187 -8.31 19.11 16.74
N VAL A 188 -8.02 18.12 15.87
CA VAL A 188 -6.69 17.93 15.27
C VAL A 188 -6.30 19.10 14.36
N MET A 189 -7.25 19.64 13.59
CA MET A 189 -7.01 20.77 12.69
C MET A 189 -7.09 22.12 13.39
N GLY A 190 -7.57 22.17 14.63
CA GLY A 190 -7.81 23.41 15.36
C GLY A 190 -8.91 24.28 14.73
N TRP A 191 -9.93 23.65 14.13
CA TRP A 191 -11.04 24.32 13.45
C TRP A 191 -12.29 24.34 14.29
N THR A 192 -13.09 25.38 14.07
CA THR A 192 -14.52 25.38 14.40
C THR A 192 -15.30 24.86 13.19
N LYS A 193 -16.54 24.43 13.42
CA LYS A 193 -17.40 23.84 12.36
C LYS A 193 -17.63 24.76 11.16
N GLY A 194 -17.53 26.08 11.34
CA GLY A 194 -17.71 27.07 10.26
C GLY A 194 -16.45 27.36 9.43
N GLU A 195 -15.29 26.86 9.86
CA GLU A 195 -14.01 27.12 9.19
C GLU A 195 -13.54 25.97 8.29
N CYS A 196 -14.28 24.86 8.29
CA CYS A 196 -13.90 23.66 7.56
C CYS A 196 -14.14 23.82 6.05
N PRO A 197 -13.22 23.35 5.19
CA PRO A 197 -13.49 23.23 3.77
C PRO A 197 -14.58 22.18 3.51
N GLU A 198 -15.39 22.37 2.48
CA GLU A 198 -16.33 21.33 2.05
C GLU A 198 -15.57 20.13 1.51
N LEU A 199 -15.86 18.93 2.02
CA LEU A 199 -15.28 17.68 1.57
C LEU A 199 -16.30 16.82 0.84
N ARG A 200 -15.87 16.20 -0.25
CA ARG A 200 -16.65 15.17 -0.93
C ARG A 200 -16.26 13.80 -0.42
N ARG A 201 -17.26 13.01 -0.03
CA ARG A 201 -17.04 11.60 0.34
C ARG A 201 -16.53 10.83 -0.88
N PRO A 202 -15.31 10.21 -0.83
CA PRO A 202 -14.81 9.40 -1.93
C PRO A 202 -15.62 8.11 -2.09
N LYS A 203 -15.61 7.53 -3.30
CA LYS A 203 -16.13 6.19 -3.52
C LYS A 203 -15.23 5.16 -2.83
N PHE A 204 -15.83 4.20 -2.15
CA PHE A 204 -15.11 3.11 -1.50
C PHE A 204 -15.18 1.82 -2.33
N LEU A 205 -14.02 1.27 -2.69
CA LEU A 205 -13.90 0.00 -3.39
C LEU A 205 -13.18 -1.02 -2.50
N GLY A 206 -13.87 -2.10 -2.14
CA GLY A 206 -13.29 -3.20 -1.38
C GLY A 206 -12.51 -4.16 -2.29
N ILE A 207 -11.26 -4.51 -1.95
CA ILE A 207 -10.54 -5.60 -2.65
C ILE A 207 -11.00 -6.92 -2.03
N VAL A 208 -11.47 -7.84 -2.88
CA VAL A 208 -12.05 -9.10 -2.47
C VAL A 208 -11.48 -10.27 -3.26
N SER A 209 -11.28 -11.40 -2.58
CA SER A 209 -10.82 -12.67 -3.17
C SER A 209 -11.96 -13.70 -3.33
N GLY A 210 -13.22 -13.27 -3.25
CA GLY A 210 -14.37 -14.16 -3.42
C GLY A 210 -15.71 -13.53 -3.06
N ALA A 211 -16.78 -14.16 -3.53
CA ALA A 211 -18.15 -13.67 -3.40
C ALA A 211 -18.63 -13.53 -1.95
N THR A 212 -18.22 -14.46 -1.07
CA THR A 212 -18.58 -14.39 0.37
C THR A 212 -18.06 -13.11 1.04
N LEU A 213 -16.82 -12.71 0.73
CA LEU A 213 -16.23 -11.48 1.25
C LEU A 213 -16.93 -10.25 0.66
N ALA A 214 -17.18 -10.25 -0.66
CA ALA A 214 -17.91 -9.19 -1.33
C ALA A 214 -19.31 -8.99 -0.74
N LEU A 215 -20.05 -10.07 -0.54
CA LEU A 215 -21.39 -10.04 0.08
C LEU A 215 -21.34 -9.54 1.54
N THR A 216 -20.31 -9.95 2.28
CA THR A 216 -20.10 -9.50 3.66
C THR A 216 -19.88 -7.99 3.70
N LEU A 217 -19.03 -7.44 2.83
CA LEU A 217 -18.80 -6.01 2.74
C LEU A 217 -20.06 -5.27 2.29
N ALA A 218 -20.76 -5.76 1.26
CA ALA A 218 -21.98 -5.11 0.78
C ALA A 218 -23.08 -5.01 1.84
N ARG A 219 -23.23 -6.04 2.71
CA ARG A 219 -24.34 -6.12 3.67
C ARG A 219 -24.00 -5.69 5.09
N LYS A 220 -22.73 -5.78 5.50
CA LYS A 220 -22.32 -5.62 6.91
C LYS A 220 -21.33 -4.49 7.14
N SER A 221 -21.01 -3.68 6.15
CA SER A 221 -20.23 -2.46 6.35
C SER A 221 -21.05 -1.39 7.05
N THR A 222 -20.38 -0.52 7.81
CA THR A 222 -21.01 0.57 8.58
C THR A 222 -21.49 1.74 7.72
N GLY A 223 -21.09 1.77 6.43
CA GLY A 223 -21.45 2.78 5.44
C GLY A 223 -21.50 2.16 4.04
N ARG A 224 -21.66 3.02 3.02
CA ARG A 224 -21.84 2.58 1.64
C ARG A 224 -20.56 2.06 1.01
N VAL A 225 -20.62 0.84 0.48
CA VAL A 225 -19.62 0.26 -0.44
C VAL A 225 -20.05 0.61 -1.88
N ASP A 226 -19.14 1.18 -2.66
CA ASP A 226 -19.44 1.68 -4.01
C ASP A 226 -19.02 0.69 -5.11
N GLY A 227 -18.29 -0.37 -4.77
CA GLY A 227 -17.88 -1.42 -5.70
C GLY A 227 -16.77 -2.31 -5.16
N PHE A 228 -16.26 -3.20 -6.02
CA PHE A 228 -15.24 -4.18 -5.66
C PHE A 228 -14.09 -4.23 -6.66
N ILE A 229 -12.88 -4.49 -6.16
CA ILE A 229 -11.78 -5.02 -6.96
C ILE A 229 -11.69 -6.51 -6.65
N VAL A 230 -11.88 -7.35 -7.66
CA VAL A 230 -11.85 -8.81 -7.53
C VAL A 230 -10.45 -9.29 -7.88
N GLU A 231 -9.72 -9.76 -6.88
CA GLU A 231 -8.30 -10.07 -7.00
C GLU A 231 -8.02 -11.56 -6.81
N GLY A 232 -7.43 -12.18 -7.82
CA GLY A 232 -6.98 -13.57 -7.79
C GLY A 232 -5.54 -13.74 -7.26
N PRO A 233 -5.09 -15.00 -7.07
CA PRO A 233 -3.76 -15.31 -6.51
C PRO A 233 -2.59 -14.96 -7.45
N THR A 234 -2.85 -14.56 -8.69
CA THR A 234 -1.84 -14.12 -9.66
C THR A 234 -1.41 -12.67 -9.50
N ALA A 235 -2.09 -11.91 -8.64
CA ALA A 235 -1.78 -10.51 -8.37
C ALA A 235 -0.48 -10.35 -7.59
N GLY A 236 0.26 -9.26 -7.83
CA GLY A 236 1.46 -8.91 -7.05
C GLY A 236 1.14 -8.44 -5.63
N GLY A 237 2.13 -8.55 -4.74
CA GLY A 237 1.99 -8.18 -3.33
C GLY A 237 1.41 -9.29 -2.47
N HIS A 238 0.59 -8.91 -1.48
CA HIS A 238 -0.08 -9.89 -0.61
C HIS A 238 -1.23 -10.60 -1.35
N ASN A 239 -1.26 -11.92 -1.25
CA ASN A 239 -2.37 -12.72 -1.75
C ASN A 239 -3.20 -13.31 -0.61
N ALA A 240 -4.48 -13.60 -0.86
CA ALA A 240 -5.27 -14.41 0.05
C ALA A 240 -4.63 -15.82 0.14
N PRO A 241 -4.48 -16.40 1.35
CA PRO A 241 -3.98 -17.76 1.47
C PRO A 241 -4.98 -18.76 0.87
N PRO A 242 -4.50 -19.92 0.37
CA PRO A 242 -5.38 -21.01 -0.09
C PRO A 242 -6.36 -21.43 1.02
N ARG A 243 -7.57 -21.81 0.61
CA ARG A 243 -8.61 -22.32 1.53
C ARG A 243 -8.36 -23.79 1.86
N GLY A 244 -8.14 -24.07 3.14
CA GLY A 244 -7.89 -25.43 3.64
C GLY A 244 -6.49 -25.62 4.22
N PRO A 245 -6.00 -26.86 4.30
CA PRO A 245 -4.65 -27.12 4.81
C PRO A 245 -3.57 -26.46 3.94
N ARG A 246 -2.49 -26.01 4.58
CA ARG A 246 -1.33 -25.45 3.88
C ARG A 246 -0.63 -26.57 3.10
N ASN A 247 -0.76 -26.56 1.78
CA ASN A 247 -0.05 -27.42 0.86
C ASN A 247 0.92 -26.57 0.02
N LEU A 248 2.15 -27.05 -0.12
CA LEU A 248 3.18 -26.37 -0.88
C LEU A 248 3.60 -27.23 -2.09
N SER A 249 3.92 -26.57 -3.19
CA SER A 249 4.54 -27.18 -4.35
C SER A 249 6.00 -27.58 -4.08
N SER A 250 6.65 -28.24 -5.02
CA SER A 250 8.09 -28.53 -4.97
C SER A 250 8.97 -27.27 -4.96
N SER A 251 8.45 -26.12 -5.44
CA SER A 251 9.09 -24.81 -5.37
C SER A 251 8.83 -24.07 -4.05
N GLY A 252 8.02 -24.63 -3.14
CA GLY A 252 7.67 -24.00 -1.86
C GLY A 252 6.51 -23.02 -1.94
N GLU A 253 5.82 -22.92 -3.08
CA GLU A 253 4.69 -22.02 -3.25
C GLU A 253 3.37 -22.63 -2.76
N PRO A 254 2.42 -21.82 -2.27
CA PRO A 254 1.09 -22.30 -1.92
C PRO A 254 0.37 -22.88 -3.14
N ILE A 255 -0.25 -24.06 -2.97
CA ILE A 255 -1.07 -24.66 -4.02
C ILE A 255 -2.50 -24.17 -3.84
N TYR A 256 -2.98 -23.41 -4.83
CA TYR A 256 -4.38 -22.96 -4.90
C TYR A 256 -5.21 -24.04 -5.60
N GLY A 257 -6.38 -24.33 -5.05
CA GLY A 257 -7.28 -25.35 -5.55
C GLY A 257 -8.61 -24.77 -6.03
N ARG A 258 -9.53 -25.67 -6.43
CA ARG A 258 -10.86 -25.29 -6.93
C ARG A 258 -11.66 -24.40 -5.96
N LYS A 259 -11.42 -24.51 -4.65
CA LYS A 259 -12.09 -23.66 -3.65
C LYS A 259 -11.61 -22.20 -3.67
N ASP A 260 -10.46 -21.96 -4.28
CA ASP A 260 -9.84 -20.63 -4.38
C ASP A 260 -10.22 -19.90 -5.68
N GLU A 261 -10.85 -20.63 -6.62
CA GLU A 261 -11.42 -20.02 -7.81
C GLU A 261 -12.52 -19.03 -7.43
N ILE A 262 -12.49 -17.87 -8.08
CA ILE A 262 -13.44 -16.80 -7.77
C ILE A 262 -14.68 -16.99 -8.65
N ASP A 263 -15.83 -17.19 -8.02
CA ASP A 263 -17.11 -17.18 -8.70
C ASP A 263 -17.53 -15.73 -8.99
N ILE A 264 -17.21 -15.28 -10.21
CA ILE A 264 -17.49 -13.91 -10.68
C ILE A 264 -19.01 -13.71 -10.85
N GLU A 265 -19.76 -14.76 -11.22
CA GLU A 265 -21.21 -14.67 -11.37
C GLU A 265 -21.91 -14.37 -10.04
N GLU A 266 -21.45 -14.98 -8.94
CA GLU A 266 -21.97 -14.67 -7.61
C GLU A 266 -21.63 -13.23 -7.18
N ILE A 267 -20.47 -12.70 -7.59
CA ILE A 267 -20.13 -11.28 -7.35
C ILE A 267 -21.05 -10.38 -8.17
N ARG A 268 -21.29 -10.70 -9.44
CA ARG A 268 -22.19 -9.94 -10.31
C ARG A 268 -23.62 -9.84 -9.74
N LYS A 269 -24.13 -10.91 -9.13
CA LYS A 269 -25.46 -10.93 -8.50
C LYS A 269 -25.60 -9.96 -7.30
N ILE A 270 -24.48 -9.49 -6.71
CA ILE A 270 -24.54 -8.47 -5.67
C ILE A 270 -25.04 -7.13 -6.21
N GLY A 271 -24.89 -6.87 -7.50
CA GLY A 271 -25.41 -5.69 -8.18
C GLY A 271 -24.56 -4.42 -8.01
N LEU A 272 -23.36 -4.53 -7.43
CA LEU A 272 -22.40 -3.42 -7.36
C LEU A 272 -21.37 -3.50 -8.49
N PRO A 273 -20.86 -2.37 -8.99
CA PRO A 273 -19.81 -2.37 -10.00
C PRO A 273 -18.55 -3.06 -9.47
N PHE A 274 -17.83 -3.77 -10.35
CA PHE A 274 -16.59 -4.43 -9.98
C PHE A 274 -15.56 -4.39 -11.12
N TRP A 275 -14.31 -4.52 -10.76
CA TRP A 275 -13.14 -4.59 -11.63
C TRP A 275 -12.36 -5.87 -11.35
N LEU A 276 -11.76 -6.46 -12.38
CA LEU A 276 -10.94 -7.67 -12.25
C LEU A 276 -9.46 -7.30 -12.13
N ALA A 277 -8.72 -7.96 -11.23
CA ALA A 277 -7.32 -7.74 -10.95
C ALA A 277 -6.53 -9.04 -10.87
N GLY A 278 -5.22 -8.98 -11.12
CA GLY A 278 -4.33 -10.14 -11.17
C GLY A 278 -4.40 -10.86 -12.52
N GLY A 279 -3.38 -10.63 -13.38
CA GLY A 279 -3.30 -11.25 -14.70
C GLY A 279 -4.30 -10.75 -15.75
N TRP A 280 -4.99 -9.64 -15.50
CA TRP A 280 -5.98 -9.04 -16.42
C TRP A 280 -5.42 -7.88 -17.26
N GLY A 281 -4.11 -7.66 -17.22
CA GLY A 281 -3.47 -6.49 -17.82
C GLY A 281 -3.25 -6.54 -19.32
N SER A 282 -4.21 -6.97 -20.15
CA SER A 282 -4.15 -6.87 -21.63
C SER A 282 -5.48 -6.41 -22.22
N ARG A 283 -5.46 -5.96 -23.47
CA ARG A 283 -6.65 -5.52 -24.22
C ARG A 283 -7.69 -6.62 -24.33
N GLU A 284 -7.26 -7.84 -24.66
CA GLU A 284 -8.13 -9.01 -24.78
C GLU A 284 -8.80 -9.32 -23.44
N LYS A 285 -8.03 -9.26 -22.35
CA LYS A 285 -8.55 -9.48 -21.00
C LYS A 285 -9.50 -8.36 -20.55
N LEU A 286 -9.24 -7.11 -20.91
CA LEU A 286 -10.19 -6.01 -20.68
C LEU A 286 -11.51 -6.26 -21.46
N ALA A 287 -11.43 -6.68 -22.70
CA ALA A 287 -12.61 -7.00 -23.49
C ALA A 287 -13.39 -8.20 -22.90
N GLU A 288 -12.69 -9.27 -22.49
CA GLU A 288 -13.26 -10.42 -21.80
C GLU A 288 -13.94 -10.02 -20.47
N ALA A 289 -13.27 -9.21 -19.66
CA ALA A 289 -13.80 -8.72 -18.39
C ALA A 289 -15.15 -8.01 -18.57
N ARG A 290 -15.26 -7.16 -19.59
CA ARG A 290 -16.47 -6.41 -19.91
C ARG A 290 -17.57 -7.26 -20.53
N SER A 291 -17.24 -7.99 -21.61
CA SER A 291 -18.23 -8.70 -22.42
C SER A 291 -18.73 -9.99 -21.78
N ARG A 292 -17.82 -10.78 -21.18
CA ARG A 292 -18.14 -12.09 -20.60
C ARG A 292 -18.54 -12.00 -19.13
N HIS A 293 -17.81 -11.20 -18.34
CA HIS A 293 -17.98 -11.16 -16.90
C HIS A 293 -18.84 -10.00 -16.40
N GLY A 294 -19.13 -9.01 -17.25
CA GLY A 294 -19.91 -7.82 -16.86
C GLY A 294 -19.18 -6.90 -15.90
N ALA A 295 -17.85 -7.00 -15.82
CA ALA A 295 -17.03 -6.07 -15.04
C ALA A 295 -17.01 -4.69 -15.70
N VAL A 296 -16.87 -3.63 -14.91
CA VAL A 296 -16.70 -2.26 -15.43
C VAL A 296 -15.36 -2.11 -16.16
N GLY A 297 -14.34 -2.83 -15.69
CA GLY A 297 -12.99 -2.77 -16.24
C GLY A 297 -12.03 -3.68 -15.49
N ILE A 298 -10.76 -3.33 -15.53
CA ILE A 298 -9.66 -4.07 -14.89
C ILE A 298 -8.82 -3.15 -14.01
N GLN A 299 -8.12 -3.73 -13.03
CA GLN A 299 -7.04 -3.09 -12.31
C GLN A 299 -5.71 -3.71 -12.72
N VAL A 300 -4.77 -2.87 -13.12
CA VAL A 300 -3.45 -3.29 -13.61
C VAL A 300 -2.36 -2.75 -12.68
N GLY A 301 -1.46 -3.63 -12.24
CA GLY A 301 -0.36 -3.29 -11.33
C GLY A 301 1.01 -3.46 -11.99
N THR A 302 1.36 -4.69 -12.37
CA THR A 302 2.71 -5.08 -12.82
C THR A 302 3.20 -4.23 -13.99
N ALA A 303 2.37 -4.01 -15.02
CA ALA A 303 2.75 -3.20 -16.18
C ALA A 303 3.09 -1.75 -15.79
N PHE A 304 2.36 -1.16 -14.85
CA PHE A 304 2.66 0.19 -14.36
C PHE A 304 3.81 0.25 -13.35
N ALA A 305 4.13 -0.85 -12.68
CA ALA A 305 5.21 -0.87 -11.69
C ALA A 305 6.59 -0.64 -12.31
N PHE A 306 6.79 -1.02 -13.56
CA PHE A 306 8.08 -0.95 -14.25
C PHE A 306 8.13 0.11 -15.38
N CYS A 307 7.09 0.94 -15.52
CA CYS A 307 7.12 2.07 -16.45
C CYS A 307 7.95 3.25 -15.91
N HIS A 308 8.27 4.20 -16.75
CA HIS A 308 9.08 5.38 -16.41
C HIS A 308 8.56 6.14 -15.19
N GLU A 309 7.25 6.38 -15.11
CA GLU A 309 6.64 7.23 -14.09
C GLU A 309 6.48 6.55 -12.74
N SER A 310 6.72 5.24 -12.65
CA SER A 310 6.67 4.52 -11.38
C SER A 310 7.78 4.98 -10.43
N GLY A 311 7.52 4.84 -9.13
CA GLY A 311 8.48 5.21 -8.10
C GLY A 311 9.59 4.18 -7.86
N LEU A 312 9.63 3.04 -8.57
CA LEU A 312 10.72 2.08 -8.44
C LEU A 312 12.05 2.71 -8.83
N ASP A 313 13.12 2.30 -8.15
CA ASP A 313 14.48 2.67 -8.48
C ASP A 313 14.82 2.25 -9.92
N GLU A 314 15.52 3.13 -10.65
CA GLU A 314 15.82 2.92 -12.07
C GLU A 314 16.69 1.68 -12.31
N SER A 315 17.60 1.36 -11.36
CA SER A 315 18.43 0.16 -11.45
C SER A 315 17.57 -1.11 -11.35
N ILE A 316 16.56 -1.12 -10.47
CA ILE A 316 15.61 -2.24 -10.33
C ILE A 316 14.76 -2.39 -11.60
N LYS A 317 14.23 -1.29 -12.15
CA LYS A 317 13.45 -1.34 -13.41
C LYS A 317 14.30 -1.95 -14.53
N LYS A 318 15.51 -1.44 -14.71
CA LYS A 318 16.43 -1.91 -15.74
C LYS A 318 16.73 -3.40 -15.59
N GLU A 319 17.12 -3.87 -14.40
CA GLU A 319 17.42 -5.27 -14.13
C GLU A 319 16.23 -6.18 -14.44
N VAL A 320 15.01 -5.79 -14.01
CA VAL A 320 13.79 -6.57 -14.29
C VAL A 320 13.51 -6.63 -15.78
N LEU A 321 13.59 -5.51 -16.50
CA LEU A 321 13.27 -5.46 -17.94
C LEU A 321 14.31 -6.21 -18.77
N GLU A 322 15.59 -6.22 -18.39
CA GLU A 322 16.63 -7.04 -19.00
C GLU A 322 16.38 -8.54 -18.78
N ARG A 323 15.93 -8.94 -17.58
CA ARG A 323 15.55 -10.33 -17.29
C ARG A 323 14.28 -10.75 -18.03
N VAL A 324 13.31 -9.85 -18.20
CA VAL A 324 12.14 -10.09 -19.06
C VAL A 324 12.58 -10.34 -20.50
N ALA A 325 13.49 -9.52 -21.02
CA ALA A 325 13.99 -9.66 -22.40
C ALA A 325 14.78 -10.95 -22.62
N SER A 326 15.52 -11.42 -21.62
CA SER A 326 16.28 -12.68 -21.67
C SER A 326 15.46 -13.92 -21.30
N GLY A 327 14.20 -13.75 -20.86
CA GLY A 327 13.36 -14.88 -20.42
C GLY A 327 13.79 -15.49 -19.07
N THR A 328 14.60 -14.79 -18.27
CA THR A 328 15.14 -15.28 -17.00
C THR A 328 14.43 -14.72 -15.78
N VAL A 329 13.39 -13.92 -15.96
CA VAL A 329 12.59 -13.37 -14.86
C VAL A 329 11.71 -14.45 -14.24
N SER A 330 11.61 -14.45 -12.90
CA SER A 330 10.70 -15.33 -12.16
C SER A 330 10.04 -14.61 -11.00
N VAL A 331 8.83 -15.04 -10.66
CA VAL A 331 8.07 -14.57 -9.50
C VAL A 331 7.70 -15.78 -8.66
N LEU A 332 7.96 -15.72 -7.37
CA LEU A 332 7.63 -16.74 -6.39
C LEU A 332 6.53 -16.22 -5.45
N THR A 333 5.51 -17.02 -5.19
CA THR A 333 4.56 -16.77 -4.11
C THR A 333 5.14 -17.31 -2.81
N ASP A 334 5.87 -16.48 -2.06
CA ASP A 334 6.49 -16.88 -0.80
C ASP A 334 5.44 -16.87 0.34
N PRO A 335 5.10 -18.03 0.92
CA PRO A 335 4.08 -18.14 1.96
C PRO A 335 4.54 -17.55 3.31
N ASP A 336 5.83 -17.34 3.49
CA ASP A 336 6.44 -16.95 4.75
C ASP A 336 7.05 -15.54 4.74
N ALA A 337 7.26 -14.93 3.60
CA ALA A 337 7.91 -13.62 3.51
C ALA A 337 7.21 -12.53 4.33
N SER A 338 5.89 -12.49 4.35
CA SER A 338 5.16 -11.42 5.05
C SER A 338 4.99 -11.68 6.55
N PRO A 339 5.29 -10.69 7.41
CA PRO A 339 5.00 -10.77 8.85
C PRO A 339 3.51 -10.92 9.18
N THR A 340 2.63 -10.68 8.21
CA THR A 340 1.18 -10.80 8.39
C THR A 340 0.66 -12.22 8.20
N SER A 341 1.54 -13.17 7.84
CA SER A 341 1.20 -14.56 7.49
C SER A 341 0.36 -14.72 6.21
N PHE A 342 0.27 -13.68 5.40
CA PHE A 342 -0.29 -13.76 4.05
C PHE A 342 0.83 -14.10 3.06
N PRO A 343 0.59 -14.99 2.08
CA PRO A 343 1.52 -15.21 0.99
C PRO A 343 1.88 -13.89 0.31
N PHE A 344 3.12 -13.75 -0.11
CA PHE A 344 3.62 -12.52 -0.73
C PHE A 344 4.39 -12.82 -2.00
N LYS A 345 4.04 -12.16 -3.10
CA LYS A 345 4.73 -12.31 -4.39
C LYS A 345 6.08 -11.63 -4.36
N VAL A 346 7.13 -12.38 -4.70
CA VAL A 346 8.52 -11.94 -4.72
C VAL A 346 9.10 -12.16 -6.11
N ALA A 347 9.58 -11.10 -6.75
CA ALA A 347 10.39 -11.23 -7.96
C ALA A 347 11.82 -11.64 -7.56
N SER A 348 12.35 -12.69 -8.17
CA SER A 348 13.70 -13.18 -7.90
C SER A 348 14.74 -12.32 -8.61
N LEU A 349 15.48 -11.54 -7.85
CA LEU A 349 16.51 -10.60 -8.34
C LEU A 349 17.79 -10.73 -7.54
N PRO A 350 18.96 -10.56 -8.18
CA PRO A 350 20.24 -10.56 -7.47
C PRO A 350 20.34 -9.35 -6.54
N ASP A 351 21.16 -9.47 -5.53
CA ASP A 351 21.46 -8.42 -4.54
C ASP A 351 20.22 -7.89 -3.80
N THR A 352 19.16 -8.72 -3.71
CA THR A 352 17.92 -8.39 -3.01
C THR A 352 17.59 -9.41 -1.93
N LEU A 353 16.63 -9.09 -1.06
CA LEU A 353 16.16 -10.02 -0.02
C LEU A 353 15.37 -11.22 -0.59
N SER A 354 15.26 -11.37 -1.91
CA SER A 354 14.75 -12.58 -2.54
C SER A 354 15.76 -13.74 -2.47
N GLU A 355 17.06 -13.44 -2.39
CA GLU A 355 18.12 -14.43 -2.23
C GLU A 355 18.26 -14.86 -0.77
N SER A 356 18.30 -16.15 -0.54
CA SER A 356 18.37 -16.73 0.82
C SER A 356 19.62 -16.29 1.58
N GLU A 357 20.78 -16.28 0.93
CA GLU A 357 22.05 -15.87 1.57
C GLU A 357 22.02 -14.39 1.96
N THR A 358 21.57 -13.52 1.06
CA THR A 358 21.40 -12.08 1.28
C THR A 358 20.41 -11.81 2.42
N TYR A 359 19.29 -12.54 2.44
CA TYR A 359 18.30 -12.44 3.51
C TYR A 359 18.87 -12.87 4.87
N LEU A 360 19.59 -14.00 4.93
CA LEU A 360 20.17 -14.53 6.17
C LEU A 360 21.30 -13.64 6.72
N ALA A 361 22.06 -13.00 5.86
CA ALA A 361 23.11 -12.04 6.25
C ALA A 361 22.56 -10.72 6.82
N ARG A 362 21.29 -10.43 6.56
CA ARG A 362 20.66 -9.17 7.01
C ARG A 362 20.34 -9.21 8.50
N THR A 363 20.89 -8.27 9.27
CA THR A 363 20.46 -8.06 10.65
C THR A 363 19.00 -7.63 10.72
N ARG A 364 18.16 -8.38 11.43
CA ARG A 364 16.74 -8.06 11.62
C ARG A 364 16.57 -6.77 12.41
N ARG A 365 15.60 -5.95 11.98
CA ARG A 365 15.16 -4.73 12.68
C ARG A 365 13.69 -4.45 12.40
N CYS A 366 13.05 -3.73 13.32
CA CYS A 366 11.71 -3.17 13.14
C CYS A 366 11.71 -1.74 13.66
N ASP A 367 11.92 -0.78 12.77
CA ASP A 367 11.99 0.66 13.03
C ASP A 367 10.87 1.48 12.36
N LEU A 368 10.10 0.86 11.47
CA LEU A 368 8.96 1.48 10.78
C LEU A 368 7.60 1.00 11.32
N GLY A 369 7.49 -0.26 11.67
CA GLY A 369 6.39 -0.81 12.45
C GLY A 369 5.01 -0.89 11.77
N TYR A 370 4.89 -0.74 10.44
CA TYR A 370 3.58 -0.76 9.77
C TYR A 370 2.86 -2.12 9.85
N LEU A 371 3.60 -3.23 9.84
CA LEU A 371 3.05 -4.59 9.88
C LEU A 371 3.15 -5.24 11.26
N ARG A 372 3.32 -4.43 12.32
CA ARG A 372 3.23 -4.94 13.69
C ARG A 372 1.80 -5.37 14.00
N LYS A 373 1.65 -6.47 14.73
CA LYS A 373 0.39 -6.88 15.33
C LYS A 373 0.27 -6.29 16.73
N ALA A 374 -0.86 -5.68 17.03
CA ALA A 374 -1.20 -5.30 18.38
C ALA A 374 -1.55 -6.57 19.18
N TYR A 375 -1.17 -6.64 20.46
CA TYR A 375 -1.50 -7.75 21.35
C TYR A 375 -1.80 -7.22 22.75
N ARG A 376 -2.67 -7.93 23.47
CA ARG A 376 -3.01 -7.62 24.86
C ARG A 376 -1.91 -8.16 25.77
N LYS A 377 -1.34 -7.28 26.61
CA LYS A 377 -0.39 -7.65 27.64
C LYS A 377 -1.12 -8.18 28.90
N GLU A 378 -0.37 -8.78 29.81
CA GLU A 378 -0.91 -9.27 31.09
C GLU A 378 -1.57 -8.16 31.93
N ASP A 379 -1.03 -6.96 31.90
CA ASP A 379 -1.57 -5.77 32.59
C ASP A 379 -2.80 -5.15 31.89
N GLY A 380 -3.27 -5.75 30.79
CA GLY A 380 -4.40 -5.28 29.98
C GLY A 380 -4.02 -4.19 28.97
N SER A 381 -2.82 -3.64 29.02
CA SER A 381 -2.36 -2.65 28.03
C SER A 381 -2.05 -3.29 26.66
N VAL A 382 -1.91 -2.46 25.64
CA VAL A 382 -1.59 -2.93 24.27
C VAL A 382 -0.10 -2.89 24.01
N GLY A 383 0.45 -4.03 23.61
CA GLY A 383 1.80 -4.17 23.09
C GLY A 383 1.80 -4.30 21.55
N TYR A 384 2.98 -4.18 20.96
CA TYR A 384 3.16 -4.30 19.51
C TYR A 384 4.36 -5.19 19.19
N ARG A 385 4.18 -6.19 18.34
CA ARG A 385 5.25 -7.08 17.87
C ARG A 385 5.15 -7.36 16.38
N CYS A 386 6.28 -7.69 15.76
CA CYS A 386 6.36 -8.03 14.34
C CYS A 386 7.20 -9.30 14.17
N ALA A 387 6.68 -10.29 13.49
CA ALA A 387 7.40 -11.54 13.26
C ALA A 387 8.73 -11.38 12.46
N ALA A 388 8.93 -10.22 11.81
CA ALA A 388 10.20 -9.88 11.14
C ALA A 388 11.13 -8.99 11.99
N GLU A 389 10.79 -8.69 13.26
CA GLU A 389 11.71 -8.00 14.19
C GLU A 389 12.79 -9.00 14.70
N PRO A 390 13.81 -8.54 15.45
CA PRO A 390 14.77 -9.47 16.05
C PRO A 390 14.06 -10.56 16.86
N GLU A 391 14.46 -11.81 16.65
CA GLU A 391 13.78 -12.99 17.22
C GLU A 391 13.68 -12.94 18.74
N SER A 392 14.79 -12.57 19.41
CA SER A 392 14.82 -12.41 20.87
C SER A 392 13.82 -11.36 21.37
N ILE A 393 13.61 -10.26 20.61
CA ILE A 393 12.64 -9.22 20.95
C ILE A 393 11.22 -9.74 20.73
N TYR A 394 10.96 -10.48 19.65
CA TYR A 394 9.66 -11.06 19.36
C TYR A 394 9.22 -12.04 20.45
N VAL A 395 10.13 -12.96 20.84
CA VAL A 395 9.89 -13.93 21.92
C VAL A 395 9.70 -13.25 23.27
N ALA A 396 10.52 -12.24 23.61
CA ALA A 396 10.36 -11.45 24.84
C ALA A 396 9.01 -10.72 24.93
N LYS A 397 8.35 -10.50 23.79
CA LYS A 397 6.99 -9.95 23.70
C LYS A 397 5.89 -11.04 23.64
N GLY A 398 6.21 -12.28 24.01
CA GLY A 398 5.29 -13.40 24.04
C GLY A 398 4.92 -13.96 22.65
N GLY A 399 5.80 -13.84 21.65
CA GLY A 399 5.67 -14.51 20.36
C GLY A 399 6.41 -15.85 20.35
N GLU A 400 5.96 -16.79 19.51
CA GLU A 400 6.65 -18.07 19.32
C GLU A 400 7.77 -17.90 18.27
N ILE A 401 8.93 -18.54 18.50
CA ILE A 401 10.10 -18.40 17.62
C ILE A 401 9.79 -18.86 16.20
N GLU A 402 8.97 -19.89 16.05
CA GLU A 402 8.55 -20.48 14.77
C GLU A 402 7.80 -19.47 13.89
N ASP A 403 7.07 -18.53 14.49
CA ASP A 403 6.38 -17.46 13.76
C ASP A 403 7.35 -16.57 12.97
N THR A 404 8.61 -16.51 13.37
CA THR A 404 9.64 -15.63 12.78
C THR A 404 10.32 -16.25 11.57
N ALA A 405 10.15 -17.56 11.34
CA ALA A 405 10.82 -18.28 10.26
C ALA A 405 10.46 -17.73 8.88
N GLY A 406 11.48 -17.40 8.07
CA GLY A 406 11.30 -16.86 6.71
C GLY A 406 10.77 -15.43 6.62
N ARG A 407 10.39 -14.78 7.75
CA ARG A 407 9.76 -13.46 7.76
C ARG A 407 10.72 -12.36 7.35
N LYS A 408 10.36 -11.62 6.31
CA LYS A 408 11.13 -10.50 5.77
C LYS A 408 10.55 -9.15 6.26
N CYS A 409 11.42 -8.18 6.53
CA CYS A 409 10.96 -6.83 6.89
C CYS A 409 10.46 -6.09 5.64
N LEU A 410 9.20 -6.34 5.23
CA LEU A 410 8.60 -5.70 4.05
C LEU A 410 8.57 -4.18 4.15
N CYS A 411 8.41 -3.62 5.35
CA CYS A 411 8.37 -2.16 5.54
C CYS A 411 9.65 -1.49 5.03
N ASN A 412 10.82 -1.97 5.47
CA ASN A 412 12.12 -1.42 5.06
C ASN A 412 12.44 -1.77 3.59
N ALA A 413 12.23 -3.02 3.21
CA ALA A 413 12.55 -3.49 1.87
C ALA A 413 11.73 -2.79 0.77
N LEU A 414 10.45 -2.51 1.01
CA LEU A 414 9.62 -1.79 0.04
C LEU A 414 10.00 -0.31 -0.08
N LEU A 415 10.53 0.31 0.98
CA LEU A 415 11.11 1.66 0.87
C LEU A 415 12.46 1.67 0.15
N ALA A 416 13.25 0.60 0.31
CA ALA A 416 14.48 0.43 -0.46
C ALA A 416 14.21 0.30 -1.96
N ASN A 417 13.11 -0.34 -2.37
CA ASN A 417 12.68 -0.46 -3.77
C ASN A 417 12.53 0.89 -4.49
N ILE A 418 12.29 1.96 -3.75
CA ILE A 418 12.05 3.31 -4.29
C ILE A 418 13.20 4.29 -3.98
N GLY A 419 14.41 3.76 -3.70
CA GLY A 419 15.58 4.58 -3.38
C GLY A 419 15.52 5.26 -2.00
N LEU A 420 14.58 4.88 -1.15
CA LEU A 420 14.40 5.43 0.20
C LEU A 420 14.82 4.45 1.30
N GLY A 421 15.76 3.54 1.04
CA GLY A 421 16.34 2.65 2.03
C GLY A 421 17.03 3.43 3.16
N GLN A 422 16.86 2.97 4.42
CA GLN A 422 17.57 3.55 5.57
C GLN A 422 19.03 3.11 5.57
N VAL A 423 19.92 4.03 5.97
CA VAL A 423 21.30 3.66 6.27
C VAL A 423 21.33 2.86 7.58
N VAL A 424 21.95 1.69 7.52
CA VAL A 424 22.10 0.79 8.66
C VAL A 424 23.37 1.08 9.45
N GLU A 425 23.56 0.43 10.60
CA GLU A 425 24.71 0.71 11.49
C GLU A 425 26.07 0.43 10.86
N SER A 426 26.15 -0.52 9.92
CA SER A 426 27.37 -0.78 9.15
C SER A 426 27.71 0.28 8.11
N GLY A 427 26.84 1.29 7.92
CA GLY A 427 26.94 2.28 6.84
C GLY A 427 26.34 1.83 5.50
N ALA A 428 25.91 0.58 5.38
CA ALA A 428 25.19 0.09 4.21
C ALA A 428 23.78 0.65 4.15
N VAL A 429 23.14 0.59 2.97
CA VAL A 429 21.73 0.94 2.79
C VAL A 429 20.89 -0.33 2.86
N GLU A 430 19.69 -0.23 3.41
CA GLU A 430 18.72 -1.33 3.47
C GLU A 430 18.43 -1.91 2.08
N LEU A 431 18.34 -3.24 2.00
CA LEU A 431 18.18 -3.95 0.73
C LEU A 431 16.73 -4.05 0.27
N PRO A 432 16.48 -4.05 -1.05
CA PRO A 432 15.13 -4.13 -1.62
C PRO A 432 14.56 -5.56 -1.58
N LEU A 433 13.23 -5.64 -1.69
CA LEU A 433 12.48 -6.86 -2.00
C LEU A 433 11.38 -6.50 -3.00
N VAL A 434 11.55 -6.87 -4.25
CA VAL A 434 10.67 -6.45 -5.34
C VAL A 434 9.46 -7.39 -5.42
N THR A 435 8.29 -6.84 -5.64
CA THR A 435 7.05 -7.59 -5.85
C THR A 435 6.45 -7.30 -7.23
N ALA A 436 5.92 -8.34 -7.85
CA ALA A 436 5.21 -8.27 -9.13
C ALA A 436 4.13 -9.38 -9.18
N GLY A 437 3.20 -9.29 -10.11
CA GLY A 437 2.28 -10.39 -10.44
C GLY A 437 2.94 -11.46 -11.31
N ASP A 438 2.24 -12.57 -11.50
CA ASP A 438 2.72 -13.70 -12.31
C ASP A 438 2.85 -13.33 -13.80
N ASP A 439 2.24 -12.22 -14.22
CA ASP A 439 2.29 -11.67 -15.58
C ASP A 439 3.55 -10.85 -15.87
N LEU A 440 4.58 -10.91 -15.00
CA LEU A 440 5.81 -10.11 -15.13
C LEU A 440 6.52 -10.34 -16.49
N SER A 441 6.58 -11.57 -16.97
CA SER A 441 7.19 -11.89 -18.29
C SER A 441 6.44 -11.24 -19.46
N SER A 442 5.17 -10.92 -19.30
CA SER A 442 4.35 -10.29 -20.36
C SER A 442 4.75 -8.83 -20.66
N LEU A 443 5.62 -8.24 -19.85
CA LEU A 443 6.13 -6.87 -20.09
C LEU A 443 6.91 -6.75 -21.40
N ALA A 444 7.42 -7.86 -21.94
CA ALA A 444 8.11 -7.89 -23.24
C ALA A 444 7.26 -7.29 -24.37
N ARG A 445 5.92 -7.29 -24.26
CA ARG A 445 5.01 -6.69 -25.25
C ARG A 445 5.15 -5.16 -25.40
N PHE A 446 5.73 -4.48 -24.41
CA PHE A 446 5.97 -3.04 -24.46
C PHE A 446 7.33 -2.70 -25.09
N PHE A 447 8.17 -3.69 -25.41
CA PHE A 447 9.48 -3.44 -26.00
C PHE A 447 9.36 -3.08 -27.49
N GLN A 448 10.17 -2.13 -27.93
CA GLN A 448 10.18 -1.65 -29.31
C GLN A 448 11.61 -1.76 -29.87
N GLY A 449 11.87 -2.78 -30.66
CA GLY A 449 13.22 -3.08 -31.15
C GLY A 449 14.19 -3.32 -29.98
N ASP A 450 15.24 -2.54 -29.89
CA ASP A 450 16.22 -2.60 -28.80
C ASP A 450 15.80 -1.82 -27.56
N ARG A 451 14.76 -1.00 -27.66
CA ARG A 451 14.22 -0.22 -26.53
C ARG A 451 13.39 -1.13 -25.62
N ARG A 452 13.81 -1.26 -24.37
CA ARG A 452 13.18 -2.12 -23.35
C ARG A 452 12.38 -1.35 -22.30
N ASP A 453 12.56 -0.03 -22.24
CA ASP A 453 11.80 0.84 -21.36
C ASP A 453 10.49 1.30 -22.02
N TYR A 454 9.53 1.69 -21.19
CA TYR A 454 8.21 2.13 -21.65
C TYR A 454 7.56 3.08 -20.64
N SER A 455 6.57 3.85 -21.08
CA SER A 455 5.83 4.82 -20.28
C SER A 455 4.45 4.28 -19.85
N ALA A 456 3.81 4.93 -18.88
CA ALA A 456 2.42 4.71 -18.56
C ALA A 456 1.49 4.96 -19.75
N ALA A 457 1.90 5.85 -20.65
CA ALA A 457 1.21 6.08 -21.92
C ALA A 457 1.20 4.85 -22.83
N ASP A 458 2.35 4.19 -22.95
CA ASP A 458 2.48 2.96 -23.75
C ASP A 458 1.57 1.85 -23.19
N VAL A 459 1.52 1.73 -21.85
CA VAL A 459 0.61 0.77 -21.18
C VAL A 459 -0.85 1.08 -21.48
N LEU A 460 -1.27 2.34 -21.33
CA LEU A 460 -2.66 2.74 -21.60
C LEU A 460 -3.02 2.63 -23.07
N GLY A 461 -2.11 2.96 -23.99
CA GLY A 461 -2.30 2.80 -25.43
C GLY A 461 -2.52 1.34 -25.83
N GLU A 462 -1.76 0.44 -25.24
CA GLU A 462 -1.95 -1.02 -25.49
C GLU A 462 -3.28 -1.52 -24.92
N LEU A 463 -3.68 -1.05 -23.73
CA LEU A 463 -4.92 -1.50 -23.08
C LEU A 463 -6.19 -0.91 -23.69
N LEU A 464 -6.17 0.36 -24.08
CA LEU A 464 -7.38 1.10 -24.47
C LEU A 464 -7.52 1.29 -25.98
N GLY A 465 -6.45 1.19 -26.73
CA GLY A 465 -6.42 1.34 -28.19
C GLY A 465 -6.08 2.73 -28.60
#